data_99d1f4e293f59212c655611a847237bd
#
_entry.id   99d1f4e293f59212c655611a847237bd
#
_cell.length_a   1.000
_cell.length_b   1.000
_cell.length_c   1.000
_cell.angle_alpha   90.00
_cell.angle_beta   90.00
_cell.angle_gamma   90.00
#
_symmetry.space_group_name_H-M   'P 1'
#
loop_
_entity.id
_entity.type
_entity.pdbx_description
1 polymer ?
#
loop_
_entity_poly.entity_id
_entity_poly.type
_entity_poly.pdbx_seq_one_letter_code
_entity_poly.pdbx_strand_id
1 'polypeptide(L)'
;MKKLAILILCLALLPILGCDRPKNGVYVMGVDIAPEDVTEFYYTVSTSTFPPHYQRYRFYKEDGAYKFFHETREGDHLPLTEADATVSGTIGLSGDQWSDFLVLLVGGRVIARQEHLDSGDDGPWLYLYWKGDKGDIQEFSFVSPATQSDFESLCESLRDS
;
A
#
# COMPACT_ATOMS: atom_id res chain seq x y z
N MET A 1 -8.53 61.17 17.31
CA MET A 1 -9.32 59.95 17.28
C MET A 1 -9.38 59.25 15.90
N LYS A 2 -8.45 59.55 14.95
CA LYS A 2 -8.43 58.91 13.60
C LYS A 2 -7.29 57.90 13.37
N LYS A 3 -6.46 57.66 14.39
CA LYS A 3 -5.29 56.75 14.27
C LYS A 3 -5.52 55.35 14.88
N LEU A 4 -6.65 55.13 15.56
CA LEU A 4 -6.98 53.84 16.19
C LEU A 4 -7.76 52.91 15.28
N ALA A 5 -8.39 53.42 14.22
CA ALA A 5 -9.20 52.65 13.30
C ALA A 5 -8.41 51.86 12.24
N ILE A 6 -7.14 52.24 12.02
CA ILE A 6 -6.29 51.59 10.98
C ILE A 6 -5.60 50.32 11.51
N LEU A 7 -5.41 50.21 12.84
CA LEU A 7 -4.74 49.07 13.43
C LEU A 7 -5.61 47.81 13.53
N ILE A 8 -6.95 47.96 13.51
CA ILE A 8 -7.91 46.86 13.63
C ILE A 8 -8.16 46.17 12.26
N LEU A 9 -7.91 46.91 11.16
CA LEU A 9 -8.19 46.36 9.80
C LEU A 9 -7.06 45.45 9.28
N CYS A 10 -5.85 45.52 9.86
CA CYS A 10 -4.73 44.65 9.45
C CYS A 10 -4.73 43.26 10.13
N LEU A 11 -5.55 43.04 11.16
CA LEU A 11 -5.59 41.73 11.86
C LEU A 11 -6.60 40.73 11.26
N ALA A 12 -7.40 41.16 10.27
CA ALA A 12 -8.47 40.33 9.68
C ALA A 12 -8.06 39.63 8.37
N LEU A 13 -6.79 39.75 7.95
CA LEU A 13 -6.27 39.15 6.71
C LEU A 13 -5.09 38.21 6.97
N LEU A 14 -5.13 37.48 8.07
CA LEU A 14 -4.36 36.24 8.14
C LEU A 14 -5.12 35.21 7.28
N PRO A 15 -4.58 34.80 6.11
CA PRO A 15 -5.10 33.66 5.46
C PRO A 15 -4.94 32.51 6.46
N ILE A 16 -6.04 31.92 6.89
CA ILE A 16 -6.05 30.60 7.47
C ILE A 16 -5.49 29.73 6.36
N LEU A 17 -4.19 29.48 6.38
CA LEU A 17 -3.56 28.36 5.69
C LEU A 17 -4.14 27.13 6.36
N GLY A 18 -5.41 26.84 6.06
CA GLY A 18 -5.97 25.55 6.27
C GLY A 18 -5.13 24.62 5.41
N CYS A 19 -4.37 23.75 6.04
CA CYS A 19 -3.95 22.52 5.38
C CYS A 19 -5.25 21.84 4.93
N ASP A 20 -5.67 22.06 3.69
CA ASP A 20 -6.65 21.24 3.02
C ASP A 20 -6.06 19.83 2.96
N ARG A 21 -6.31 19.05 4.01
CA ARG A 21 -6.13 17.60 3.92
C ARG A 21 -7.09 17.14 2.83
N PRO A 22 -6.62 16.46 1.79
CA PRO A 22 -7.49 15.86 0.81
C PRO A 22 -8.47 14.97 1.56
N LYS A 23 -9.77 15.29 1.42
CA LYS A 23 -10.84 14.68 2.23
C LYS A 23 -11.04 13.18 1.97
N ASN A 24 -10.38 12.60 0.96
CA ASN A 24 -10.51 11.20 0.53
C ASN A 24 -9.19 10.59 0.03
N GLY A 25 -8.03 11.10 0.40
CA GLY A 25 -6.75 10.58 -0.10
C GLY A 25 -6.24 9.39 0.72
N VAL A 26 -5.66 8.42 0.04
CA VAL A 26 -4.75 7.45 0.65
C VAL A 26 -3.51 8.22 1.05
N TYR A 27 -3.32 8.46 2.35
CA TYR A 27 -2.10 9.09 2.83
C TYR A 27 -1.04 8.00 3.05
N VAL A 28 -0.14 7.91 2.10
CA VAL A 28 1.12 7.20 2.27
C VAL A 28 2.16 8.23 2.68
N MET A 29 2.89 8.04 3.79
CA MET A 29 3.83 9.04 4.30
C MET A 29 4.83 9.44 3.20
N GLY A 30 4.79 10.71 2.79
CA GLY A 30 5.63 11.28 1.74
C GLY A 30 5.02 11.29 0.32
N VAL A 31 3.85 10.65 0.12
CA VAL A 31 3.14 10.68 -1.17
C VAL A 31 1.63 10.74 -0.93
N ASP A 32 0.97 11.72 -1.54
CA ASP A 32 -0.49 11.81 -1.55
C ASP A 32 -1.04 11.04 -2.75
N ILE A 33 -1.77 9.96 -2.49
CA ILE A 33 -2.39 9.11 -3.50
C ILE A 33 -3.90 9.09 -3.26
N ALA A 34 -4.68 9.38 -4.30
CA ALA A 34 -6.12 9.20 -4.23
C ALA A 34 -6.48 7.71 -4.34
N PRO A 35 -7.38 7.16 -3.50
CA PRO A 35 -7.73 5.73 -3.53
C PRO A 35 -8.17 5.23 -4.91
N GLU A 36 -8.92 6.08 -5.64
CA GLU A 36 -9.39 5.81 -7.00
C GLU A 36 -8.26 5.70 -8.02
N ASP A 37 -7.12 6.31 -7.74
CA ASP A 37 -5.94 6.30 -8.61
C ASP A 37 -5.06 5.07 -8.40
N VAL A 38 -5.20 4.33 -7.29
CA VAL A 38 -4.46 3.08 -7.07
C VAL A 38 -4.82 2.07 -8.15
N THR A 39 -3.82 1.63 -8.90
CA THR A 39 -3.99 0.67 -10.01
C THR A 39 -3.51 -0.71 -9.64
N GLU A 40 -2.49 -0.79 -8.79
CA GLU A 40 -1.87 -2.06 -8.43
C GLU A 40 -1.09 -1.94 -7.13
N PHE A 41 -1.11 -3.02 -6.34
CA PHE A 41 -0.33 -3.18 -5.13
C PHE A 41 0.23 -4.61 -5.07
N TYR A 42 1.52 -4.71 -4.78
CA TYR A 42 2.21 -5.97 -4.55
C TYR A 42 2.67 -6.07 -3.11
N TYR A 43 2.53 -7.26 -2.57
CA TYR A 43 3.16 -7.70 -1.34
C TYR A 43 3.89 -9.01 -1.61
N THR A 44 5.16 -9.07 -1.24
CA THR A 44 5.95 -10.30 -1.30
C THR A 44 6.73 -10.48 -0.02
N VAL A 45 6.81 -11.71 0.45
CA VAL A 45 7.71 -12.12 1.53
C VAL A 45 8.36 -13.44 1.14
N SER A 46 9.65 -13.56 1.42
CA SER A 46 10.41 -14.79 1.21
C SER A 46 11.25 -15.10 2.43
N THR A 47 11.59 -16.36 2.63
CA THR A 47 12.56 -16.77 3.64
C THR A 47 13.76 -17.43 2.95
N SER A 48 14.96 -17.09 3.40
CA SER A 48 16.21 -17.74 2.99
C SER A 48 16.56 -18.95 3.87
N THR A 49 15.77 -19.20 4.93
CA THR A 49 15.92 -20.35 5.82
C THR A 49 15.27 -21.61 5.21
N PHE A 50 15.82 -22.78 5.49
CA PHE A 50 15.25 -24.05 5.04
C PHE A 50 14.18 -24.57 5.97
N PRO A 51 13.06 -25.08 5.44
CA PRO A 51 12.69 -25.05 4.02
C PRO A 51 12.36 -23.62 3.56
N PRO A 52 12.75 -23.21 2.34
CA PRO A 52 12.44 -21.89 1.81
C PRO A 52 10.94 -21.74 1.56
N HIS A 53 10.45 -20.53 1.78
CA HIS A 53 9.05 -20.18 1.59
C HIS A 53 8.96 -18.85 0.85
N TYR A 54 7.99 -18.72 -0.05
CA TYR A 54 7.67 -17.48 -0.75
C TYR A 54 6.16 -17.28 -0.78
N GLN A 55 5.72 -16.08 -0.44
CA GLN A 55 4.32 -15.66 -0.50
C GLN A 55 4.20 -14.40 -1.34
N ARG A 56 3.21 -14.34 -2.24
CA ARG A 56 2.87 -13.15 -3.01
C ARG A 56 1.37 -12.89 -2.97
N TYR A 57 1.02 -11.63 -2.71
CA TYR A 57 -0.30 -11.08 -2.87
C TYR A 57 -0.26 -9.90 -3.82
N ARG A 58 -1.26 -9.79 -4.71
CA ARG A 58 -1.37 -8.71 -5.68
C ARG A 58 -2.82 -8.27 -5.79
N PHE A 59 -3.07 -6.99 -5.52
CA PHE A 59 -4.34 -6.33 -5.77
C PHE A 59 -4.19 -5.46 -7.01
N TYR A 60 -5.07 -5.59 -8.00
CA TYR A 60 -4.92 -4.86 -9.26
C TYR A 60 -6.24 -4.63 -9.96
N LYS A 61 -6.24 -3.66 -10.89
CA LYS A 61 -7.35 -3.38 -11.79
C LYS A 61 -7.01 -3.89 -13.19
N GLU A 62 -7.92 -4.65 -13.79
CA GLU A 62 -7.80 -5.14 -15.14
C GLU A 62 -9.15 -5.10 -15.84
N ASP A 63 -9.25 -4.44 -16.99
CA ASP A 63 -10.47 -4.28 -17.77
C ASP A 63 -11.66 -3.72 -16.97
N GLY A 64 -11.40 -2.83 -16.03
CA GLY A 64 -12.40 -2.22 -15.16
C GLY A 64 -12.84 -3.08 -13.98
N ALA A 65 -12.31 -4.29 -13.82
CA ALA A 65 -12.57 -5.19 -12.70
C ALA A 65 -11.44 -5.11 -11.67
N TYR A 66 -11.80 -5.31 -10.40
CA TYR A 66 -10.85 -5.47 -9.32
C TYR A 66 -10.50 -6.93 -9.15
N LYS A 67 -9.23 -7.23 -8.95
CA LYS A 67 -8.72 -8.60 -8.84
C LYS A 67 -7.73 -8.72 -7.69
N PHE A 68 -7.73 -9.89 -7.07
CA PHE A 68 -6.76 -10.33 -6.08
C PHE A 68 -6.09 -11.61 -6.58
N PHE A 69 -4.77 -11.56 -6.73
CA PHE A 69 -3.94 -12.73 -7.01
C PHE A 69 -3.19 -13.14 -5.76
N HIS A 70 -3.10 -14.43 -5.51
CA HIS A 70 -2.29 -15.01 -4.45
C HIS A 70 -1.45 -16.17 -4.97
N GLU A 71 -0.26 -16.34 -4.39
CA GLU A 71 0.66 -17.41 -4.72
C GLU A 71 1.52 -17.76 -3.51
N THR A 72 1.65 -19.06 -3.24
CA THR A 72 2.58 -19.61 -2.27
C THR A 72 3.52 -20.58 -2.99
N ARG A 73 4.81 -20.48 -2.74
CA ARG A 73 5.83 -21.41 -3.24
C ARG A 73 6.56 -22.03 -2.07
N GLU A 74 6.78 -23.32 -2.14
CA GLU A 74 7.48 -24.10 -1.14
C GLU A 74 8.35 -25.16 -1.83
N GLY A 75 9.50 -25.45 -1.25
CA GLY A 75 10.43 -26.42 -1.84
C GLY A 75 11.58 -26.75 -0.89
N ASP A 76 12.53 -27.49 -1.40
CA ASP A 76 13.75 -27.92 -0.70
C ASP A 76 15.02 -27.34 -1.35
N HIS A 77 14.88 -26.33 -2.21
CA HIS A 77 15.98 -25.69 -2.92
C HIS A 77 15.78 -24.18 -3.05
N LEU A 78 16.84 -23.46 -3.35
CA LEU A 78 16.83 -22.04 -3.69
C LEU A 78 17.46 -21.83 -5.09
N PRO A 79 17.01 -20.85 -5.86
CA PRO A 79 15.80 -20.02 -5.61
C PRO A 79 14.52 -20.79 -5.88
N LEU A 80 13.41 -20.43 -5.20
CA LEU A 80 12.08 -20.89 -5.57
C LEU A 80 11.61 -20.23 -6.87
N THR A 81 10.99 -20.99 -7.75
CA THR A 81 10.50 -20.57 -9.06
C THR A 81 8.97 -20.69 -9.15
N GLU A 82 8.36 -20.26 -10.24
CA GLU A 82 6.92 -20.45 -10.47
C GLU A 82 6.51 -21.93 -10.54
N ALA A 83 7.44 -22.83 -10.87
CA ALA A 83 7.19 -24.27 -10.87
C ALA A 83 7.01 -24.84 -9.46
N ASP A 84 7.45 -24.14 -8.44
CA ASP A 84 7.37 -24.53 -7.02
C ASP A 84 6.08 -24.00 -6.35
N ALA A 85 5.16 -23.42 -7.13
CA ALA A 85 3.89 -22.92 -6.62
C ALA A 85 3.04 -24.10 -6.11
N THR A 86 2.79 -24.11 -4.81
CA THR A 86 1.92 -25.08 -4.13
C THR A 86 0.46 -24.61 -4.13
N VAL A 87 0.25 -23.30 -4.08
CA VAL A 87 -1.05 -22.65 -4.18
C VAL A 87 -0.92 -21.42 -5.07
N SER A 88 -1.85 -21.24 -6.01
CA SER A 88 -1.92 -20.04 -6.84
C SER A 88 -3.34 -19.83 -7.35
N GLY A 89 -3.83 -18.59 -7.36
CA GLY A 89 -5.15 -18.28 -7.85
C GLY A 89 -5.41 -16.79 -8.05
N THR A 90 -6.45 -16.47 -8.82
CA THR A 90 -6.97 -15.12 -9.01
C THR A 90 -8.44 -15.08 -8.67
N ILE A 91 -8.84 -14.12 -7.84
CA ILE A 91 -10.19 -13.92 -7.36
C ILE A 91 -10.68 -12.56 -7.82
N GLY A 92 -11.91 -12.49 -8.37
CA GLY A 92 -12.57 -11.22 -8.66
C GLY A 92 -13.07 -10.60 -7.35
N LEU A 93 -12.78 -9.31 -7.15
CA LEU A 93 -13.21 -8.58 -5.96
C LEU A 93 -14.44 -7.73 -6.24
N SER A 94 -15.33 -7.64 -5.25
CA SER A 94 -16.37 -6.61 -5.21
C SER A 94 -15.78 -5.22 -4.94
N GLY A 95 -16.57 -4.17 -5.18
CA GLY A 95 -16.18 -2.80 -4.82
C GLY A 95 -15.93 -2.64 -3.32
N ASP A 96 -16.71 -3.34 -2.47
CA ASP A 96 -16.56 -3.30 -1.03
C ASP A 96 -15.24 -3.97 -0.59
N GLN A 97 -14.91 -5.15 -1.12
CA GLN A 97 -13.64 -5.83 -0.85
C GLN A 97 -12.42 -5.01 -1.30
N TRP A 98 -12.53 -4.33 -2.46
CA TRP A 98 -11.49 -3.39 -2.89
C TRP A 98 -11.36 -2.19 -1.95
N SER A 99 -12.48 -1.67 -1.45
CA SER A 99 -12.48 -0.58 -0.47
C SER A 99 -11.87 -1.01 0.87
N ASP A 100 -12.17 -2.22 1.35
CA ASP A 100 -11.57 -2.77 2.57
C ASP A 100 -10.05 -2.88 2.44
N PHE A 101 -9.56 -3.33 1.28
CA PHE A 101 -8.13 -3.33 0.99
C PHE A 101 -7.54 -1.91 1.05
N LEU A 102 -8.18 -0.92 0.42
CA LEU A 102 -7.70 0.46 0.42
C LEU A 102 -7.65 1.06 1.83
N VAL A 103 -8.60 0.70 2.71
CA VAL A 103 -8.58 1.13 4.13
C VAL A 103 -7.30 0.73 4.85
N LEU A 104 -6.70 -0.41 4.50
CA LEU A 104 -5.43 -0.84 5.07
C LEU A 104 -4.22 -0.02 4.60
N LEU A 105 -4.35 0.72 3.50
CA LEU A 105 -3.30 1.59 2.97
C LEU A 105 -3.40 3.02 3.51
N VAL A 106 -4.58 3.45 4.03
CA VAL A 106 -4.82 4.82 4.47
C VAL A 106 -4.31 5.08 5.89
N GLY A 107 -4.24 6.37 6.24
CA GLY A 107 -3.95 6.80 7.61
C GLY A 107 -2.52 6.57 8.06
N GLY A 108 -1.57 6.48 7.11
CA GLY A 108 -0.15 6.30 7.42
C GLY A 108 0.21 4.87 7.86
N ARG A 109 -0.63 3.89 7.53
CA ARG A 109 -0.36 2.46 7.80
C ARG A 109 0.72 1.90 6.88
N VAL A 110 0.83 2.46 5.68
CA VAL A 110 1.89 2.18 4.69
C VAL A 110 2.68 3.46 4.50
N ILE A 111 4.00 3.37 4.54
CA ILE A 111 4.93 4.50 4.44
C ILE A 111 5.94 4.24 3.32
N ALA A 112 6.37 5.30 2.63
CA ALA A 112 7.46 5.19 1.66
C ALA A 112 8.71 4.62 2.34
N ARG A 113 9.33 3.62 1.73
CA ARG A 113 10.55 3.02 2.26
C ARG A 113 11.71 4.02 2.12
N GLN A 114 12.38 4.32 3.21
CA GLN A 114 13.46 5.30 3.24
C GLN A 114 14.85 4.66 3.15
N GLU A 115 14.94 3.37 3.42
CA GLU A 115 16.20 2.62 3.44
C GLU A 115 16.10 1.39 2.54
N HIS A 116 17.07 1.21 1.67
CA HIS A 116 17.30 -0.09 1.06
C HIS A 116 17.88 -1.00 2.13
N LEU A 117 17.17 -2.06 2.45
CA LEU A 117 17.70 -3.08 3.31
C LEU A 117 18.81 -3.83 2.57
N ASP A 118 19.85 -4.19 3.29
CA ASP A 118 20.99 -4.91 2.73
C ASP A 118 20.57 -6.21 2.04
N SER A 119 21.37 -6.67 1.10
CA SER A 119 21.18 -7.95 0.41
C SER A 119 21.07 -9.08 1.43
N GLY A 120 19.89 -9.70 1.53
CA GLY A 120 19.57 -10.74 2.52
C GLY A 120 18.34 -10.43 3.36
N ASP A 121 17.69 -9.29 3.13
CA ASP A 121 16.39 -9.01 3.73
C ASP A 121 15.30 -9.88 3.06
N ASP A 122 14.65 -10.69 3.87
CA ASP A 122 13.61 -11.62 3.43
C ASP A 122 12.24 -10.94 3.18
N GLY A 123 12.18 -9.64 3.35
CA GLY A 123 10.96 -8.83 3.18
C GLY A 123 10.27 -8.48 4.51
N PRO A 124 9.02 -8.05 4.51
CA PRO A 124 8.15 -7.95 3.33
C PRO A 124 8.53 -6.81 2.37
N TRP A 125 8.28 -7.04 1.09
CA TRP A 125 8.46 -6.06 0.04
C TRP A 125 7.09 -5.62 -0.45
N LEU A 126 6.83 -4.28 -0.43
CA LEU A 126 5.59 -3.67 -0.88
C LEU A 126 5.87 -2.74 -2.04
N TYR A 127 5.07 -2.85 -3.09
CA TYR A 127 5.11 -1.97 -4.25
C TYR A 127 3.70 -1.45 -4.52
N LEU A 128 3.58 -0.16 -4.74
CA LEU A 128 2.31 0.50 -5.02
C LEU A 128 2.42 1.28 -6.33
N TYR A 129 1.42 1.11 -7.21
CA TYR A 129 1.27 1.82 -8.46
C TYR A 129 -0.04 2.59 -8.46
N TRP A 130 -0.03 3.79 -9.04
CA TRP A 130 -1.22 4.63 -9.15
C TRP A 130 -1.22 5.41 -10.47
N LYS A 131 -2.40 5.91 -10.85
CA LYS A 131 -2.56 6.73 -12.04
C LYS A 131 -1.72 8.00 -11.94
N GLY A 132 -0.93 8.27 -12.97
CA GLY A 132 0.01 9.39 -13.00
C GLY A 132 1.40 9.03 -12.47
N ASP A 133 1.61 7.81 -12.00
CA ASP A 133 2.95 7.27 -11.78
C ASP A 133 3.75 7.36 -13.08
N LYS A 134 5.00 7.77 -12.97
CA LYS A 134 5.91 7.92 -14.11
C LYS A 134 6.56 6.60 -14.54
N GLY A 135 6.05 5.48 -14.06
CA GLY A 135 6.59 4.15 -14.29
C GLY A 135 7.72 3.76 -13.34
N ASP A 136 8.01 4.59 -12.36
CA ASP A 136 8.96 4.27 -11.31
C ASP A 136 8.29 3.37 -10.28
N ILE A 137 8.95 2.26 -9.95
CA ILE A 137 8.53 1.38 -8.85
C ILE A 137 8.70 2.15 -7.55
N GLN A 138 7.61 2.28 -6.80
CA GLN A 138 7.63 2.89 -5.48
C GLN A 138 7.63 1.78 -4.41
N GLU A 139 8.69 1.75 -3.61
CA GLU A 139 8.83 0.81 -2.52
C GLU A 139 8.26 1.40 -1.23
N PHE A 140 7.52 0.57 -0.51
CA PHE A 140 6.85 0.94 0.73
C PHE A 140 7.13 -0.08 1.83
N SER A 141 6.72 0.26 3.05
CA SER A 141 6.76 -0.63 4.21
C SER A 141 5.50 -0.44 5.05
N PHE A 142 5.07 -1.48 5.75
CA PHE A 142 4.09 -1.31 6.81
C PHE A 142 4.71 -0.54 7.99
N VAL A 143 3.92 0.33 8.61
CA VAL A 143 4.36 1.15 9.75
C VAL A 143 4.62 0.31 11.02
N SER A 144 4.02 -0.88 11.09
CA SER A 144 4.18 -1.79 12.23
C SER A 144 3.85 -3.25 11.86
N PRO A 145 4.37 -4.23 12.63
CA PRO A 145 3.97 -5.63 12.47
C PRO A 145 2.46 -5.88 12.62
N ALA A 146 1.76 -5.08 13.43
CA ALA A 146 0.31 -5.21 13.59
C ALA A 146 -0.43 -4.85 12.29
N THR A 147 -0.04 -3.77 11.62
CA THR A 147 -0.62 -3.39 10.32
C THR A 147 -0.33 -4.41 9.22
N GLN A 148 0.85 -5.02 9.24
CA GLN A 148 1.18 -6.13 8.35
C GLN A 148 0.26 -7.33 8.61
N SER A 149 0.10 -7.73 9.87
CA SER A 149 -0.78 -8.84 10.25
C SER A 149 -2.25 -8.60 9.87
N ASP A 150 -2.76 -7.37 10.02
CA ASP A 150 -4.10 -7.00 9.56
C ASP A 150 -4.25 -7.22 8.04
N PHE A 151 -3.24 -6.80 7.26
CA PHE A 151 -3.23 -6.99 5.82
C PHE A 151 -3.16 -8.48 5.42
N GLU A 152 -2.28 -9.25 6.04
CA GLU A 152 -2.14 -10.70 5.79
C GLU A 152 -3.45 -11.43 6.11
N SER A 153 -4.12 -11.07 7.21
CA SER A 153 -5.43 -11.64 7.58
C SER A 153 -6.52 -11.34 6.55
N LEU A 154 -6.54 -10.14 5.97
CA LEU A 154 -7.44 -9.84 4.85
C LEU A 154 -7.15 -10.74 3.64
N CYS A 155 -5.87 -10.89 3.26
CA CYS A 155 -5.48 -11.72 2.13
C CYS A 155 -5.88 -13.19 2.33
N GLU A 156 -5.69 -13.73 3.52
CA GLU A 156 -6.12 -15.09 3.88
C GLU A 156 -7.63 -15.24 3.79
N SER A 157 -8.39 -14.30 4.32
CA SER A 157 -9.86 -14.28 4.24
C SER A 157 -10.36 -14.25 2.79
N LEU A 158 -9.71 -13.49 1.92
CA LEU A 158 -10.04 -13.45 0.49
C LEU A 158 -9.70 -14.76 -0.22
N ARG A 159 -8.55 -15.35 0.10
CA ARG A 159 -8.13 -16.64 -0.49
C ARG A 159 -9.11 -17.78 -0.16
N ASP A 160 -9.63 -17.77 1.05
CA ASP A 160 -10.48 -18.86 1.59
C ASP A 160 -11.98 -18.65 1.27
N SER A 161 -12.35 -17.55 0.58
CA SER A 161 -13.74 -17.23 0.18
C SER A 161 -14.10 -17.86 -1.16
#